data_06fe7f1cca9569f04cffd9fd75672be6
#
_entry.id   06fe7f1cca9569f04cffd9fd75672be6
#
_cell.length_a   1.000
_cell.length_b   1.000
_cell.length_c   1.000
_cell.angle_alpha   90.00
_cell.angle_beta   90.00
_cell.angle_gamma   90.00
#
_symmetry.space_group_name_H-M   'P 1'
#
loop_
_entity.id
_entity.type
_entity.pdbx_description
1 polymer ?
#
loop_
_entity_poly.entity_id
_entity_poly.type
_entity_poly.pdbx_seq_one_letter_code
_entity_poly.pdbx_strand_id
1 'polypeptide(L)'
;MKYINGFLILLLLYVSYLTARGVANYNKTTERNKKNFWAKEVEANSVRRADISNLDYIVIPTDELPLAEAETLGCSSQIVSLKNLSEKKIINLSSYTNTDLKLMYGPANLDTLSSYDNNYTELIRLLNKIGEILMENNNMNLAKPFLEYAISIGSDISNTYANLGSIYLAQNEQNSFDGLLNSAENLTSLSKSAIITKLNNIKSSDK
;
A
#
# COMPACT_ATOMS: atom_id res chain seq x y z
N MET A 1 51.82 2.51 -34.95
CA MET A 1 51.50 3.06 -33.58
C MET A 1 50.94 4.49 -33.58
N LYS A 2 51.36 5.44 -34.47
CA LYS A 2 50.81 6.82 -34.46
C LYS A 2 49.29 6.96 -34.69
N TYR A 3 48.67 6.09 -35.51
CA TYR A 3 47.20 6.19 -35.82
C TYR A 3 46.32 5.64 -34.72
N ILE A 4 46.79 4.72 -33.90
CA ILE A 4 46.04 4.15 -32.76
C ILE A 4 45.83 5.24 -31.68
N ASN A 5 46.82 6.07 -31.43
CA ASN A 5 46.72 7.17 -30.44
C ASN A 5 45.71 8.25 -30.86
N GLY A 6 45.66 8.59 -32.19
CA GLY A 6 44.67 9.56 -32.70
C GLY A 6 43.22 9.05 -32.57
N PHE A 7 42.97 7.79 -32.88
CA PHE A 7 41.66 7.19 -32.74
C PHE A 7 41.18 7.13 -31.26
N LEU A 8 42.10 6.79 -30.35
CA LEU A 8 41.81 6.76 -28.92
C LEU A 8 41.42 8.14 -28.37
N ILE A 9 42.12 9.19 -28.80
CA ILE A 9 41.83 10.58 -28.41
C ILE A 9 40.43 10.99 -28.92
N LEU A 10 40.11 10.69 -30.19
CA LEU A 10 38.78 10.99 -30.76
C LEU A 10 37.68 10.25 -30.05
N LEU A 11 37.90 9.00 -29.68
CA LEU A 11 36.94 8.19 -28.90
C LEU A 11 36.70 8.79 -27.52
N LEU A 12 37.75 9.21 -26.82
CA LEU A 12 37.65 9.88 -25.51
C LEU A 12 36.88 11.20 -25.58
N LEU A 13 37.16 12.00 -26.61
CA LEU A 13 36.43 13.26 -26.84
C LEU A 13 34.97 13.03 -27.14
N TYR A 14 34.65 12.00 -27.93
CA TYR A 14 33.28 11.63 -28.23
C TYR A 14 32.52 11.15 -26.99
N VAL A 15 33.11 10.26 -26.16
CA VAL A 15 32.54 9.84 -24.89
C VAL A 15 32.34 11.00 -23.92
N SER A 16 33.32 11.89 -23.82
CA SER A 16 33.24 13.11 -23.01
C SER A 16 32.10 14.03 -23.48
N TYR A 17 31.94 14.20 -24.79
CA TYR A 17 30.81 14.96 -25.36
C TYR A 17 29.47 14.33 -25.04
N LEU A 18 29.32 12.99 -25.18
CA LEU A 18 28.07 12.26 -24.86
C LEU A 18 27.74 12.40 -23.38
N THR A 19 28.71 12.24 -22.48
CA THR A 19 28.49 12.37 -21.04
C THR A 19 28.10 13.81 -20.67
N ALA A 20 28.79 14.83 -21.19
CA ALA A 20 28.46 16.23 -20.97
C ALA A 20 27.04 16.57 -21.45
N ARG A 21 26.66 16.09 -22.64
CA ARG A 21 25.29 16.22 -23.17
C ARG A 21 24.25 15.52 -22.31
N GLY A 22 24.55 14.29 -21.83
CA GLY A 22 23.68 13.55 -20.91
C GLY A 22 23.43 14.29 -19.60
N VAL A 23 24.50 14.82 -18.99
CA VAL A 23 24.42 15.61 -17.76
C VAL A 23 23.63 16.92 -17.98
N ALA A 24 23.87 17.61 -19.08
CA ALA A 24 23.12 18.85 -19.40
C ALA A 24 21.64 18.60 -19.58
N ASN A 25 21.25 17.51 -20.29
CA ASN A 25 19.85 17.11 -20.46
C ASN A 25 19.20 16.70 -19.12
N TYR A 26 19.92 15.94 -18.30
CA TYR A 26 19.47 15.56 -16.96
C TYR A 26 19.19 16.78 -16.08
N ASN A 27 20.14 17.71 -16.02
CA ASN A 27 20.00 18.96 -15.25
C ASN A 27 18.80 19.77 -15.72
N LYS A 28 18.63 19.94 -17.04
CA LYS A 28 17.49 20.67 -17.62
C LYS A 28 16.15 20.02 -17.29
N THR A 29 16.09 18.68 -17.33
CA THR A 29 14.87 17.94 -16.97
C THR A 29 14.57 18.06 -15.49
N THR A 30 15.58 17.95 -14.63
CA THR A 30 15.47 18.10 -13.18
C THR A 30 14.98 19.49 -12.79
N GLU A 31 15.55 20.55 -13.36
CA GLU A 31 15.10 21.93 -13.10
C GLU A 31 13.66 22.16 -13.57
N ARG A 32 13.26 21.62 -14.72
CA ARG A 32 11.89 21.71 -15.21
C ARG A 32 10.92 20.98 -14.27
N ASN A 33 11.27 19.76 -13.84
CA ASN A 33 10.45 18.99 -12.92
C ASN A 33 10.31 19.70 -11.58
N LYS A 34 11.38 20.24 -11.05
CA LYS A 34 11.38 21.05 -9.82
C LYS A 34 10.49 22.28 -9.94
N LYS A 35 10.59 23.03 -11.05
CA LYS A 35 9.72 24.19 -11.31
C LYS A 35 8.25 23.79 -11.39
N ASN A 36 7.93 22.70 -12.09
CA ASN A 36 6.57 22.20 -12.20
C ASN A 36 6.03 21.74 -10.84
N PHE A 37 6.86 21.06 -10.04
CA PHE A 37 6.49 20.65 -8.68
C PHE A 37 6.14 21.88 -7.81
N TRP A 38 7.01 22.90 -7.79
CA TRP A 38 6.75 24.10 -7.00
C TRP A 38 5.52 24.89 -7.49
N ALA A 39 5.28 24.95 -8.79
CA ALA A 39 4.08 25.57 -9.33
C ALA A 39 2.82 24.83 -8.87
N LYS A 40 2.83 23.49 -8.91
CA LYS A 40 1.72 22.65 -8.42
C LYS A 40 1.50 22.82 -6.90
N GLU A 41 2.58 22.92 -6.11
CA GLU A 41 2.48 23.15 -4.66
C GLU A 41 1.92 24.55 -4.32
N VAL A 42 2.29 25.59 -5.05
CA VAL A 42 1.73 26.93 -4.88
C VAL A 42 0.23 26.94 -5.19
N GLU A 43 -0.19 26.29 -6.29
CA GLU A 43 -1.58 26.13 -6.65
C GLU A 43 -2.34 25.37 -5.55
N ALA A 44 -1.80 24.22 -5.12
CA ALA A 44 -2.40 23.39 -4.08
C ALA A 44 -2.62 24.14 -2.74
N ASN A 45 -1.66 24.99 -2.36
CA ASN A 45 -1.75 25.78 -1.13
C ASN A 45 -2.75 26.95 -1.23
N SER A 46 -3.21 27.29 -2.44
CA SER A 46 -4.22 28.36 -2.66
C SER A 46 -5.65 27.84 -2.73
N VAL A 47 -5.85 26.52 -2.75
CA VAL A 47 -7.18 25.90 -2.85
C VAL A 47 -7.99 26.15 -1.60
N ARG A 48 -9.27 26.48 -1.78
CA ARG A 48 -10.21 26.67 -0.66
C ARG A 48 -10.54 25.31 -0.02
N ARG A 49 -10.86 25.37 1.27
CA ARG A 49 -11.32 24.19 2.02
C ARG A 49 -12.58 23.62 1.39
N ALA A 50 -12.54 22.36 0.98
CA ALA A 50 -13.69 21.60 0.50
C ALA A 50 -14.41 20.89 1.66
N ASP A 51 -15.66 20.51 1.45
CA ASP A 51 -16.39 19.63 2.36
C ASP A 51 -15.87 18.19 2.20
N ILE A 52 -15.52 17.58 3.33
CA ILE A 52 -15.03 16.20 3.43
C ILE A 52 -15.99 15.31 4.22
N SER A 53 -17.24 15.74 4.45
CA SER A 53 -18.21 14.98 5.25
C SER A 53 -18.68 13.69 4.59
N ASN A 54 -18.73 13.66 3.26
CA ASN A 54 -19.32 12.59 2.43
C ASN A 54 -18.28 11.84 1.58
N LEU A 55 -17.06 11.66 2.09
CA LEU A 55 -16.07 10.80 1.44
C LEU A 55 -16.42 9.33 1.66
N ASP A 56 -15.79 8.47 0.88
CA ASP A 56 -15.97 7.01 0.97
C ASP A 56 -15.24 6.46 2.22
N TYR A 57 -15.87 6.69 3.39
CA TYR A 57 -15.33 6.26 4.66
C TYR A 57 -15.52 4.77 4.88
N ILE A 58 -14.48 4.10 5.34
CA ILE A 58 -14.51 2.69 5.72
C ILE A 58 -15.24 2.54 7.05
N VAL A 59 -16.25 1.70 7.07
CA VAL A 59 -17.00 1.30 8.26
C VAL A 59 -16.60 -0.11 8.65
N ILE A 60 -16.12 -0.32 9.87
CA ILE A 60 -15.73 -1.63 10.36
C ILE A 60 -17.00 -2.44 10.66
N PRO A 61 -17.24 -3.61 10.03
CA PRO A 61 -18.42 -4.43 10.25
C PRO A 61 -18.30 -5.25 11.56
N THR A 62 -18.41 -4.57 12.70
CA THR A 62 -18.20 -5.17 14.02
C THR A 62 -19.18 -6.29 14.33
N ASP A 63 -20.37 -6.30 13.70
CA ASP A 63 -21.41 -7.29 13.90
C ASP A 63 -21.20 -8.55 13.03
N GLU A 64 -20.38 -8.44 11.97
CA GLU A 64 -20.09 -9.55 11.05
C GLU A 64 -18.78 -10.26 11.38
N LEU A 65 -17.87 -9.58 12.07
CA LEU A 65 -16.58 -10.13 12.47
C LEU A 65 -16.72 -10.91 13.79
N PRO A 66 -16.07 -12.09 13.94
CA PRO A 66 -16.15 -12.92 15.14
C PRO A 66 -15.30 -12.35 16.30
N LEU A 67 -15.66 -11.13 16.76
CA LEU A 67 -14.87 -10.39 17.74
C LEU A 67 -14.84 -11.08 19.11
N ALA A 68 -15.98 -11.62 19.57
CA ALA A 68 -16.09 -12.24 20.88
C ALA A 68 -15.23 -13.51 20.99
N GLU A 69 -15.24 -14.33 19.94
CA GLU A 69 -14.44 -15.56 19.86
C GLU A 69 -12.94 -15.21 19.79
N ALA A 70 -12.56 -14.24 18.96
CA ALA A 70 -11.17 -13.79 18.84
C ALA A 70 -10.63 -13.22 20.18
N GLU A 71 -11.48 -12.53 20.94
CA GLU A 71 -11.12 -11.96 22.24
C GLU A 71 -10.71 -13.06 23.24
N THR A 72 -11.39 -14.21 23.23
CA THR A 72 -11.07 -15.36 24.09
C THR A 72 -9.79 -16.10 23.69
N LEU A 73 -9.34 -15.93 22.47
CA LEU A 73 -8.18 -16.59 21.87
C LEU A 73 -6.91 -15.73 21.85
N GLY A 74 -6.81 -14.77 22.75
CA GLY A 74 -5.60 -13.97 22.94
C GLY A 74 -5.55 -12.67 22.14
N CYS A 75 -6.65 -12.31 21.45
CA CYS A 75 -6.75 -11.06 20.69
C CYS A 75 -7.38 -9.89 21.49
N SER A 76 -7.52 -10.01 22.82
CA SER A 76 -8.27 -9.03 23.63
C SER A 76 -7.84 -7.59 23.41
N SER A 77 -6.53 -7.32 23.40
CA SER A 77 -6.00 -5.96 23.21
C SER A 77 -6.26 -5.43 21.80
N GLN A 78 -6.16 -6.28 20.78
CA GLN A 78 -6.43 -5.94 19.40
C GLN A 78 -7.92 -5.66 19.16
N ILE A 79 -8.79 -6.46 19.78
CA ILE A 79 -10.26 -6.28 19.69
C ILE A 79 -10.70 -4.99 20.37
N VAL A 80 -10.15 -4.65 21.54
CA VAL A 80 -10.40 -3.34 22.18
C VAL A 80 -9.98 -2.20 21.27
N SER A 81 -8.77 -2.29 20.67
CA SER A 81 -8.29 -1.27 19.74
C SER A 81 -9.18 -1.17 18.50
N LEU A 82 -9.64 -2.31 17.94
CA LEU A 82 -10.53 -2.35 16.79
C LEU A 82 -11.89 -1.70 17.08
N LYS A 83 -12.48 -1.98 18.25
CA LYS A 83 -13.72 -1.34 18.72
C LYS A 83 -13.55 0.18 18.88
N ASN A 84 -12.45 0.64 19.48
CA ASN A 84 -12.15 2.07 19.59
C ASN A 84 -11.92 2.73 18.22
N LEU A 85 -11.38 1.99 17.25
CA LEU A 85 -11.15 2.48 15.90
C LEU A 85 -12.44 2.57 15.08
N SER A 86 -13.42 1.70 15.35
CA SER A 86 -14.73 1.73 14.67
C SER A 86 -15.55 3.01 14.93
N GLU A 87 -15.22 3.74 15.99
CA GLU A 87 -15.85 5.03 16.33
C GLU A 87 -15.21 6.20 15.57
N LYS A 88 -14.09 5.97 14.86
CA LYS A 88 -13.34 7.01 14.15
C LYS A 88 -13.64 6.99 12.66
N LYS A 89 -13.40 8.13 12.00
CA LYS A 89 -13.39 8.17 10.54
C LYS A 89 -12.13 7.52 10.00
N ILE A 90 -12.31 6.65 9.01
CA ILE A 90 -11.24 5.87 8.39
C ILE A 90 -11.37 6.03 6.87
N ILE A 91 -10.27 6.31 6.19
CA ILE A 91 -10.25 6.41 4.72
C ILE A 91 -8.89 5.95 4.19
N ASN A 92 -8.89 5.23 3.08
CA ASN A 92 -7.67 4.83 2.40
C ASN A 92 -7.26 5.91 1.38
N LEU A 93 -6.18 6.62 1.67
CA LEU A 93 -5.63 7.66 0.81
C LEU A 93 -4.26 7.28 0.21
N SER A 94 -3.86 6.02 0.29
CA SER A 94 -2.54 5.53 -0.13
C SER A 94 -2.20 5.77 -1.61
N SER A 95 -3.21 6.00 -2.47
CA SER A 95 -3.03 6.32 -3.88
C SER A 95 -2.80 7.80 -4.18
N TYR A 96 -2.90 8.68 -3.17
CA TYR A 96 -2.79 10.12 -3.34
C TYR A 96 -1.55 10.69 -2.65
N THR A 97 -0.93 11.70 -3.27
CA THR A 97 0.10 12.50 -2.62
C THR A 97 -0.52 13.63 -1.80
N ASN A 98 0.23 14.20 -0.85
CA ASN A 98 -0.23 15.37 -0.09
C ASN A 98 -0.60 16.55 -1.00
N THR A 99 0.10 16.72 -2.12
CA THR A 99 -0.22 17.76 -3.11
C THR A 99 -1.57 17.49 -3.78
N ASP A 100 -1.86 16.22 -4.11
CA ASP A 100 -3.15 15.85 -4.70
C ASP A 100 -4.29 16.09 -3.70
N LEU A 101 -4.11 15.71 -2.43
CA LEU A 101 -5.09 15.96 -1.37
C LEU A 101 -5.35 17.45 -1.14
N LYS A 102 -4.30 18.29 -1.17
CA LYS A 102 -4.46 19.74 -1.10
C LYS A 102 -5.24 20.30 -2.29
N LEU A 103 -4.95 19.82 -3.51
CA LEU A 103 -5.66 20.25 -4.71
C LEU A 103 -7.14 19.85 -4.69
N MET A 104 -7.46 18.66 -4.17
CA MET A 104 -8.83 18.14 -4.13
C MET A 104 -9.65 18.75 -3.00
N TYR A 105 -9.05 18.90 -1.82
CA TYR A 105 -9.79 19.20 -0.59
C TYR A 105 -9.34 20.48 0.13
N GLY A 106 -8.29 21.11 -0.36
CA GLY A 106 -7.67 22.30 0.26
C GLY A 106 -6.68 21.94 1.38
N PRO A 107 -5.64 22.78 1.57
CA PRO A 107 -4.58 22.54 2.55
C PRO A 107 -5.10 22.48 4.00
N ALA A 108 -6.20 23.17 4.31
CA ALA A 108 -6.80 23.16 5.63
C ALA A 108 -7.43 21.80 6.04
N ASN A 109 -7.63 20.87 5.10
CA ASN A 109 -8.12 19.52 5.38
C ASN A 109 -7.00 18.50 5.50
N LEU A 110 -5.76 18.84 5.13
CA LEU A 110 -4.68 17.86 5.01
C LEU A 110 -4.41 17.10 6.31
N ASP A 111 -4.31 17.82 7.45
CA ASP A 111 -4.05 17.20 8.75
C ASP A 111 -5.20 16.24 9.16
N THR A 112 -6.44 16.66 8.90
CA THR A 112 -7.62 15.83 9.19
C THR A 112 -7.64 14.57 8.32
N LEU A 113 -7.40 14.70 7.02
CA LEU A 113 -7.34 13.57 6.08
C LEU A 113 -6.17 12.63 6.41
N SER A 114 -5.02 13.19 6.76
CA SER A 114 -3.86 12.38 7.21
C SER A 114 -4.17 11.60 8.50
N SER A 115 -4.93 12.19 9.43
CA SER A 115 -5.39 11.48 10.62
C SER A 115 -6.31 10.30 10.27
N TYR A 116 -7.22 10.46 9.31
CA TYR A 116 -8.13 9.41 8.86
C TYR A 116 -7.40 8.29 8.09
N ASP A 117 -6.35 8.63 7.33
CA ASP A 117 -5.48 7.67 6.66
C ASP A 117 -4.58 6.91 7.65
N ASN A 118 -4.13 7.57 8.72
CA ASN A 118 -3.45 6.90 9.82
C ASN A 118 -4.36 5.87 10.51
N ASN A 119 -5.65 6.17 10.69
CA ASN A 119 -6.63 5.22 11.20
C ASN A 119 -6.78 4.02 10.25
N TYR A 120 -6.74 4.22 8.93
CA TYR A 120 -6.72 3.12 7.96
C TYR A 120 -5.48 2.24 8.11
N THR A 121 -4.31 2.87 8.22
CA THR A 121 -3.05 2.13 8.43
C THR A 121 -3.09 1.31 9.74
N GLU A 122 -3.67 1.86 10.81
CA GLU A 122 -3.87 1.14 12.06
C GLU A 122 -4.84 -0.03 11.88
N LEU A 123 -5.95 0.17 11.17
CA LEU A 123 -6.95 -0.86 10.90
C LEU A 123 -6.34 -2.09 10.20
N ILE A 124 -5.64 -1.88 9.08
CA ILE A 124 -5.06 -3.02 8.34
C ILE A 124 -3.99 -3.77 9.15
N ARG A 125 -3.24 -3.05 10.00
CA ARG A 125 -2.27 -3.67 10.92
C ARG A 125 -2.95 -4.48 12.03
N LEU A 126 -4.03 -3.97 12.60
CA LEU A 126 -4.81 -4.69 13.61
C LEU A 126 -5.42 -5.97 13.04
N LEU A 127 -6.06 -5.89 11.86
CA LEU A 127 -6.64 -7.05 11.19
C LEU A 127 -5.58 -8.11 10.86
N ASN A 128 -4.42 -7.69 10.34
CA ASN A 128 -3.30 -8.61 10.12
C ASN A 128 -2.84 -9.26 11.42
N LYS A 129 -2.68 -8.49 12.50
CA LYS A 129 -2.21 -9.01 13.78
C LYS A 129 -3.20 -9.98 14.43
N ILE A 130 -4.51 -9.70 14.33
CA ILE A 130 -5.55 -10.63 14.77
C ILE A 130 -5.44 -11.93 13.97
N GLY A 131 -5.34 -11.83 12.64
CA GLY A 131 -5.15 -12.99 11.78
C GLY A 131 -3.92 -13.83 12.16
N GLU A 132 -2.77 -13.19 12.42
CA GLU A 132 -1.54 -13.87 12.86
C GLU A 132 -1.74 -14.63 14.19
N ILE A 133 -2.29 -13.98 15.22
CA ILE A 133 -2.54 -14.61 16.52
C ILE A 133 -3.46 -15.82 16.39
N LEU A 134 -4.55 -15.69 15.62
CA LEU A 134 -5.49 -16.78 15.41
C LEU A 134 -4.88 -17.93 14.62
N MET A 135 -4.02 -17.66 13.64
CA MET A 135 -3.25 -18.67 12.90
C MET A 135 -2.26 -19.41 13.83
N GLU A 136 -1.52 -18.69 14.67
CA GLU A 136 -0.61 -19.25 15.67
C GLU A 136 -1.35 -20.20 16.66
N ASN A 137 -2.61 -19.89 16.95
CA ASN A 137 -3.49 -20.71 17.79
C ASN A 137 -4.24 -21.81 17.01
N ASN A 138 -3.88 -22.08 15.74
CA ASN A 138 -4.52 -23.06 14.85
C ASN A 138 -6.02 -22.80 14.60
N ASN A 139 -6.47 -21.55 14.69
CA ASN A 139 -7.86 -21.13 14.48
C ASN A 139 -8.07 -20.47 13.11
N MET A 140 -7.73 -21.19 12.01
CA MET A 140 -7.82 -20.69 10.64
C MET A 140 -9.23 -20.18 10.28
N ASN A 141 -10.28 -20.86 10.73
CA ASN A 141 -11.66 -20.48 10.45
C ASN A 141 -12.02 -19.11 11.04
N LEU A 142 -11.46 -18.78 12.19
CA LEU A 142 -11.67 -17.47 12.82
C LEU A 142 -10.73 -16.39 12.26
N ALA A 143 -9.53 -16.76 11.80
CA ALA A 143 -8.60 -15.83 11.17
C ALA A 143 -9.12 -15.33 9.81
N LYS A 144 -9.75 -16.22 9.04
CA LYS A 144 -10.20 -15.97 7.66
C LYS A 144 -11.01 -14.68 7.48
N PRO A 145 -12.13 -14.44 8.21
CA PRO A 145 -12.95 -13.24 8.00
C PRO A 145 -12.20 -11.93 8.28
N PHE A 146 -11.28 -11.89 9.23
CA PHE A 146 -10.45 -10.69 9.48
C PHE A 146 -9.49 -10.41 8.33
N LEU A 147 -8.86 -11.46 7.78
CA LEU A 147 -7.93 -11.34 6.67
C LEU A 147 -8.65 -11.00 5.36
N GLU A 148 -9.82 -11.62 5.10
CA GLU A 148 -10.68 -11.30 3.96
C GLU A 148 -11.14 -9.84 4.01
N TYR A 149 -11.58 -9.38 5.18
CA TYR A 149 -11.96 -7.98 5.35
C TYR A 149 -10.78 -7.04 5.12
N ALA A 150 -9.57 -7.36 5.61
CA ALA A 150 -8.38 -6.57 5.34
C ALA A 150 -8.09 -6.43 3.84
N ILE A 151 -8.23 -7.51 3.06
CA ILE A 151 -8.06 -7.50 1.61
C ILE A 151 -9.15 -6.67 0.93
N SER A 152 -10.41 -6.80 1.34
CA SER A 152 -11.55 -6.08 0.75
C SER A 152 -11.43 -4.57 0.86
N ILE A 153 -10.79 -4.06 1.94
CA ILE A 153 -10.53 -2.63 2.14
C ILE A 153 -9.19 -2.16 1.54
N GLY A 154 -8.48 -3.02 0.81
CA GLY A 154 -7.28 -2.68 0.05
C GLY A 154 -5.96 -2.79 0.83
N SER A 155 -5.87 -3.67 1.82
CA SER A 155 -4.59 -3.96 2.50
C SER A 155 -3.53 -4.43 1.51
N ASP A 156 -2.30 -3.94 1.66
CA ASP A 156 -1.11 -4.37 0.91
C ASP A 156 -0.05 -5.04 1.81
N ILE A 157 -0.48 -5.52 2.98
CA ILE A 157 0.39 -6.22 3.93
C ILE A 157 0.64 -7.64 3.42
N SER A 158 1.90 -7.96 3.12
CA SER A 158 2.28 -9.27 2.56
C SER A 158 1.88 -10.46 3.43
N ASN A 159 1.90 -10.32 4.76
CA ASN A 159 1.50 -11.40 5.66
C ASN A 159 0.00 -11.67 5.63
N THR A 160 -0.83 -10.63 5.43
CA THR A 160 -2.28 -10.79 5.25
C THR A 160 -2.58 -11.71 4.06
N TYR A 161 -1.93 -11.45 2.91
CA TYR A 161 -2.06 -12.28 1.72
C TYR A 161 -1.54 -13.71 1.93
N ALA A 162 -0.37 -13.83 2.57
CA ALA A 162 0.23 -15.14 2.82
C ALA A 162 -0.63 -16.02 3.72
N ASN A 163 -1.11 -15.46 4.84
CA ASN A 163 -1.93 -16.18 5.79
C ASN A 163 -3.27 -16.59 5.18
N LEU A 164 -3.93 -15.66 4.46
CA LEU A 164 -5.19 -15.96 3.78
C LEU A 164 -5.00 -16.97 2.66
N GLY A 165 -3.93 -16.88 1.89
CA GLY A 165 -3.58 -17.85 0.85
C GLY A 165 -3.37 -19.26 1.44
N SER A 166 -2.65 -19.36 2.57
CA SER A 166 -2.46 -20.65 3.27
C SER A 166 -3.79 -21.23 3.79
N ILE A 167 -4.70 -20.38 4.28
CA ILE A 167 -6.03 -20.81 4.71
C ILE A 167 -6.83 -21.39 3.53
N TYR A 168 -6.87 -20.67 2.40
CA TYR A 168 -7.60 -21.13 1.22
C TYR A 168 -7.09 -22.46 0.68
N LEU A 169 -5.77 -22.67 0.62
CA LEU A 169 -5.20 -23.95 0.20
C LEU A 169 -5.51 -25.07 1.19
N ALA A 170 -5.32 -24.83 2.48
CA ALA A 170 -5.65 -25.82 3.53
C ALA A 170 -7.14 -26.21 3.53
N GLN A 171 -8.03 -25.34 3.07
CA GLN A 171 -9.47 -25.59 2.93
C GLN A 171 -9.88 -26.08 1.53
N ASN A 172 -8.93 -26.31 0.62
CA ASN A 172 -9.16 -26.68 -0.79
C ASN A 172 -10.01 -25.64 -1.56
N GLU A 173 -9.91 -24.36 -1.20
CA GLU A 173 -10.63 -23.25 -1.82
C GLU A 173 -9.81 -22.62 -2.96
N GLN A 174 -9.53 -23.37 -4.01
CA GLN A 174 -8.67 -22.95 -5.11
C GLN A 174 -9.20 -21.68 -5.82
N ASN A 175 -10.52 -21.54 -5.99
CA ASN A 175 -11.10 -20.36 -6.64
C ASN A 175 -10.89 -19.08 -5.80
N SER A 176 -11.00 -19.19 -4.47
CA SER A 176 -10.73 -18.08 -3.55
C SER A 176 -9.24 -17.69 -3.57
N PHE A 177 -8.35 -18.67 -3.63
CA PHE A 177 -6.91 -18.42 -3.79
C PHE A 177 -6.57 -17.70 -5.11
N ASP A 178 -7.14 -18.15 -6.22
CA ASP A 178 -6.93 -17.51 -7.53
C ASP A 178 -7.51 -16.09 -7.55
N GLY A 179 -8.64 -15.84 -6.89
CA GLY A 179 -9.20 -14.51 -6.64
C GLY A 179 -8.27 -13.61 -5.81
N LEU A 180 -7.64 -14.17 -4.77
CA LEU A 180 -6.66 -13.47 -3.94
C LEU A 180 -5.41 -13.09 -4.76
N LEU A 181 -4.92 -14.00 -5.61
CA LEU A 181 -3.79 -13.72 -6.51
C LEU A 181 -4.13 -12.58 -7.49
N ASN A 182 -5.32 -12.61 -8.09
CA ASN A 182 -5.80 -11.53 -8.96
C ASN A 182 -5.90 -10.18 -8.22
N SER A 183 -6.37 -10.19 -6.97
CA SER A 183 -6.39 -8.98 -6.12
C SER A 183 -4.97 -8.46 -5.89
N ALA A 184 -3.99 -9.33 -5.66
CA ALA A 184 -2.59 -8.95 -5.52
C ALA A 184 -2.01 -8.36 -6.82
N GLU A 185 -2.40 -8.88 -7.98
CA GLU A 185 -1.99 -8.37 -9.30
C GLU A 185 -2.53 -6.96 -9.60
N ASN A 186 -3.64 -6.58 -8.99
CA ASN A 186 -4.25 -5.26 -9.13
C ASN A 186 -3.70 -4.20 -8.16
N LEU A 187 -2.84 -4.59 -7.21
CA LEU A 187 -2.19 -3.63 -6.32
C LEU A 187 -1.30 -2.66 -7.08
N THR A 188 -1.30 -1.41 -6.66
CA THR A 188 -0.41 -0.36 -7.16
C THR A 188 0.77 -0.09 -6.24
N SER A 189 0.78 -0.69 -5.04
CA SER A 189 1.83 -0.51 -4.03
C SER A 189 3.14 -1.21 -4.39
N LEU A 190 4.23 -0.78 -3.76
CA LEU A 190 5.55 -1.40 -3.91
C LEU A 190 5.59 -2.84 -3.37
N SER A 191 4.64 -3.22 -2.53
CA SER A 191 4.53 -4.58 -1.95
C SER A 191 4.05 -5.63 -2.96
N LYS A 192 3.46 -5.22 -4.08
CA LYS A 192 2.86 -6.11 -5.10
C LYS A 192 3.74 -7.30 -5.50
N SER A 193 4.97 -7.04 -5.93
CA SER A 193 5.86 -8.11 -6.40
C SER A 193 6.22 -9.10 -5.30
N ALA A 194 6.43 -8.61 -4.07
CA ALA A 194 6.73 -9.46 -2.92
C ALA A 194 5.52 -10.32 -2.53
N ILE A 195 4.30 -9.77 -2.59
CA ILE A 195 3.05 -10.49 -2.31
C ILE A 195 2.84 -11.61 -3.32
N ILE A 196 2.94 -11.32 -4.63
CA ILE A 196 2.76 -12.31 -5.70
C ILE A 196 3.79 -13.44 -5.56
N THR A 197 5.06 -13.10 -5.32
CA THR A 197 6.11 -14.11 -5.12
C THR A 197 5.78 -15.02 -3.93
N LYS A 198 5.32 -14.44 -2.82
CA LYS A 198 4.98 -15.18 -1.61
C LYS A 198 3.79 -16.13 -1.83
N LEU A 199 2.74 -15.68 -2.51
CA LEU A 199 1.58 -16.51 -2.87
C LEU A 199 1.98 -17.67 -3.79
N ASN A 200 2.81 -17.43 -4.80
CA ASN A 200 3.29 -18.47 -5.69
C ASN A 200 4.15 -19.52 -4.97
N ASN A 201 4.97 -19.10 -4.01
CA ASN A 201 5.76 -20.01 -3.19
C ASN A 201 4.86 -20.92 -2.31
N ILE A 202 3.82 -20.35 -1.69
CA ILE A 202 2.84 -21.12 -0.91
C ILE A 202 2.14 -22.15 -1.80
N LYS A 203 1.67 -21.74 -2.99
CA LYS A 203 1.01 -22.63 -3.96
C LYS A 203 1.91 -23.77 -4.43
N SER A 204 3.22 -23.53 -4.55
CA SER A 204 4.18 -24.57 -4.96
C SER A 204 4.53 -25.54 -3.84
N SER A 205 4.43 -25.12 -2.59
CA SER A 205 4.74 -25.95 -1.41
C SER A 205 3.58 -26.87 -1.02
N ASP A 206 2.39 -26.61 -1.52
CA ASP A 206 1.15 -27.37 -1.25
C ASP A 206 0.95 -28.55 -2.25
N LYS A 207 1.82 -28.71 -3.23
CA LYS A 207 1.84 -29.82 -4.21
C LYS A 207 2.75 -30.95 -3.77
#